data_0fbbca68ea9a7ac82ad79e176902692c
#
_entry.id   0fbbca68ea9a7ac82ad79e176902692c
#
_cell.length_a   1.000
_cell.length_b   1.000
_cell.length_c   1.000
_cell.angle_alpha   90.00
_cell.angle_beta   90.00
_cell.angle_gamma   90.00
#
_symmetry.space_group_name_H-M   'P 1'
#
loop_
_entity.id
_entity.type
_entity.pdbx_description
1 polymer ?
#
loop_
_entity_poly.entity_id
_entity_poly.type
_entity_poly.pdbx_seq_one_letter_code
_entity_poly.pdbx_strand_id
1 'polypeptide(L)'
;MRRAPVVALIIFPVLLAACASAIESPFTVFADPGKYEWYSCEQLGPQRKYWEGREKNLKLLMDKAEQGTGGAAVSVVAYQGEYVAAREEIKVIDATARAKKCKMPGDWQSDSVIR
;
A
#
# COMPACT_ATOMS: atom_id res chain seq x y z
N MET A 1 -31.43 -40.93 7.29
CA MET A 1 -30.34 -40.68 6.31
C MET A 1 -30.53 -39.41 5.45
N ARG A 2 -31.26 -38.40 5.90
CA ARG A 2 -31.52 -37.15 5.11
C ARG A 2 -30.93 -35.88 5.72
N ARG A 3 -29.96 -35.99 6.65
CA ARG A 3 -29.34 -34.81 7.31
C ARG A 3 -28.01 -34.37 6.77
N ALA A 4 -27.43 -35.12 5.83
CA ALA A 4 -26.14 -34.80 5.24
C ALA A 4 -26.11 -33.55 4.31
N PRO A 5 -27.14 -33.26 3.48
CA PRO A 5 -27.09 -32.12 2.57
C PRO A 5 -27.21 -30.76 3.27
N VAL A 6 -27.89 -30.70 4.43
CA VAL A 6 -28.07 -29.43 5.16
C VAL A 6 -26.77 -28.98 5.83
N VAL A 7 -25.99 -29.91 6.37
CA VAL A 7 -24.71 -29.63 7.01
C VAL A 7 -23.69 -29.15 5.96
N ALA A 8 -23.68 -29.79 4.79
CA ALA A 8 -22.80 -29.37 3.68
C ALA A 8 -23.13 -27.97 3.14
N LEU A 9 -24.41 -27.59 3.15
CA LEU A 9 -24.88 -26.29 2.69
C LEU A 9 -24.52 -25.15 3.64
N ILE A 10 -24.35 -25.44 4.93
CA ILE A 10 -23.96 -24.44 5.94
C ILE A 10 -22.43 -24.27 6.00
N ILE A 11 -21.67 -25.33 5.77
CA ILE A 11 -20.20 -25.29 5.84
C ILE A 11 -19.61 -24.49 4.67
N PHE A 12 -20.23 -24.56 3.48
CA PHE A 12 -19.73 -23.89 2.28
C PHE A 12 -19.69 -22.35 2.38
N PRO A 13 -20.73 -21.63 2.86
CA PRO A 13 -20.65 -20.18 3.02
C PRO A 13 -19.72 -19.73 4.15
N VAL A 14 -19.50 -20.56 5.19
CA VAL A 14 -18.55 -20.25 6.27
C VAL A 14 -17.10 -20.27 5.75
N LEU A 15 -16.77 -21.18 4.86
CA LEU A 15 -15.44 -21.25 4.24
C LEU A 15 -15.18 -20.06 3.29
N LEU A 16 -16.21 -19.55 2.59
CA LEU A 16 -16.06 -18.35 1.77
C LEU A 16 -15.89 -17.08 2.62
N ALA A 17 -16.54 -16.99 3.76
CA ALA A 17 -16.39 -15.84 4.66
C ALA A 17 -14.98 -15.76 5.28
N ALA A 18 -14.33 -16.90 5.52
CA ALA A 18 -12.95 -16.92 6.02
C ALA A 18 -11.92 -16.40 5.02
N CYS A 19 -12.17 -16.50 3.70
CA CYS A 19 -11.32 -15.92 2.67
C CYS A 19 -11.51 -14.40 2.52
N ALA A 20 -12.69 -13.86 2.86
CA ALA A 20 -12.96 -12.43 2.73
C ALA A 20 -12.19 -11.58 3.75
N SER A 21 -11.92 -12.09 4.95
CA SER A 21 -11.16 -11.39 5.98
C SER A 21 -9.66 -11.29 5.68
N ALA A 22 -9.14 -12.11 4.76
CA ALA A 22 -7.74 -12.03 4.32
C ALA A 22 -7.48 -10.87 3.32
N ILE A 23 -8.54 -10.23 2.83
CA ILE A 23 -8.44 -9.16 1.82
C ILE A 23 -8.36 -7.76 2.47
N GLU A 24 -8.59 -7.64 3.78
CA GLU A 24 -8.60 -6.33 4.45
C GLU A 24 -7.23 -5.63 4.54
N SER A 25 -6.14 -6.31 4.21
CA SER A 25 -4.83 -5.66 4.14
C SER A 25 -3.87 -6.36 3.16
N PRO A 26 -4.20 -6.47 1.86
CA PRO A 26 -3.27 -7.04 0.90
C PRO A 26 -2.02 -6.16 0.69
N PHE A 27 -2.04 -4.93 1.16
CA PHE A 27 -1.01 -3.93 0.90
C PHE A 27 -0.01 -3.73 2.05
N THR A 28 -0.30 -4.22 3.24
CA THR A 28 0.66 -4.21 4.37
C THR A 28 1.81 -5.19 4.19
N VAL A 29 1.72 -6.08 3.20
CA VAL A 29 2.77 -7.07 2.88
C VAL A 29 3.95 -6.42 2.14
N PHE A 30 3.80 -5.22 1.59
CA PHE A 30 4.80 -4.60 0.73
C PHE A 30 5.74 -3.63 1.45
N ALA A 31 5.39 -3.15 2.62
CA ALA A 31 6.26 -2.28 3.40
C ALA A 31 6.64 -2.96 4.71
N ASP A 32 7.88 -3.43 4.80
CA ASP A 32 8.44 -3.95 6.04
C ASP A 32 8.70 -2.77 7.00
N PRO A 33 8.03 -2.70 8.16
CA PRO A 33 8.25 -1.63 9.14
C PRO A 33 9.69 -1.55 9.64
N GLY A 34 10.42 -2.67 9.63
CA GLY A 34 11.81 -2.74 10.07
C GLY A 34 12.84 -2.38 8.99
N LYS A 35 12.42 -2.24 7.73
CA LYS A 35 13.32 -2.06 6.59
C LYS A 35 14.33 -0.91 6.77
N TYR A 36 13.91 0.18 7.39
CA TYR A 36 14.70 1.39 7.55
C TYR A 36 15.29 1.58 8.96
N GLU A 37 15.18 0.60 9.84
CA GLU A 37 15.69 0.70 11.22
C GLU A 37 17.19 0.99 11.30
N TRP A 38 17.94 0.48 10.34
CA TRP A 38 19.39 0.63 10.27
C TRP A 38 19.85 1.88 9.50
N TYR A 39 18.92 2.64 8.92
CA TYR A 39 19.25 3.84 8.15
C TYR A 39 19.49 5.01 9.10
N SER A 40 20.52 5.82 8.81
CA SER A 40 20.71 7.10 9.48
C SER A 40 19.69 8.14 9.01
N CYS A 41 19.51 9.22 9.78
CA CYS A 41 18.66 10.34 9.35
C CYS A 41 19.04 10.90 7.98
N GLU A 42 20.35 10.93 7.68
CA GLU A 42 20.88 11.40 6.40
C GLU A 42 20.54 10.48 5.23
N GLN A 43 20.40 9.18 5.49
CA GLN A 43 20.04 8.19 4.49
C GLN A 43 18.53 8.14 4.24
N LEU A 44 17.72 8.43 5.26
CA LEU A 44 16.26 8.43 5.14
C LEU A 44 15.74 9.51 4.16
N GLY A 45 16.36 10.69 4.13
CA GLY A 45 15.97 11.77 3.26
C GLY A 45 15.96 11.42 1.76
N PRO A 46 17.08 10.95 1.20
CA PRO A 46 17.15 10.51 -0.20
C PRO A 46 16.17 9.37 -0.52
N GLN A 47 15.99 8.41 0.39
CA GLN A 47 15.03 7.32 0.20
C GLN A 47 13.59 7.84 0.11
N ARG A 48 13.22 8.73 1.00
CA ARG A 48 11.89 9.35 0.96
C ARG A 48 11.65 10.09 -0.36
N LYS A 49 12.60 10.90 -0.77
CA LYS A 49 12.55 11.65 -2.03
C LYS A 49 12.41 10.74 -3.26
N TYR A 50 13.09 9.60 -3.25
CA TYR A 50 12.96 8.59 -4.29
C TYR A 50 11.52 8.07 -4.39
N TRP A 51 10.95 7.67 -3.25
CA TRP A 51 9.59 7.13 -3.22
C TRP A 51 8.52 8.18 -3.53
N GLU A 52 8.71 9.44 -3.13
CA GLU A 52 7.83 10.55 -3.56
C GLU A 52 7.85 10.76 -5.07
N GLY A 53 9.03 10.71 -5.67
CA GLY A 53 9.18 10.78 -7.12
C GLY A 53 8.46 9.63 -7.82
N ARG A 54 8.58 8.42 -7.28
CA ARG A 54 7.90 7.23 -7.78
C ARG A 54 6.37 7.36 -7.66
N GLU A 55 5.87 7.80 -6.53
CA GLU A 55 4.44 8.06 -6.29
C GLU A 55 3.87 9.05 -7.32
N LYS A 56 4.53 10.19 -7.50
CA LYS A 56 4.12 11.22 -8.46
C LYS A 56 4.09 10.69 -9.90
N ASN A 57 5.13 9.94 -10.28
CA ASN A 57 5.20 9.38 -11.62
C ASN A 57 4.09 8.35 -11.87
N LEU A 58 3.82 7.47 -10.90
CA LEU A 58 2.76 6.49 -11.01
C LEU A 58 1.37 7.16 -11.09
N LYS A 59 1.17 8.23 -10.33
CA LYS A 59 -0.07 9.02 -10.42
C LYS A 59 -0.25 9.61 -11.82
N LEU A 60 0.79 10.21 -12.40
CA LEU A 60 0.73 10.72 -13.78
C LEU A 60 0.44 9.62 -14.81
N LEU A 61 0.98 8.43 -14.62
CA LEU A 61 0.70 7.29 -15.51
C LEU A 61 -0.75 6.82 -15.38
N MET A 62 -1.31 6.80 -14.18
CA MET A 62 -2.73 6.48 -13.96
C MET A 62 -3.64 7.53 -14.61
N ASP A 63 -3.37 8.81 -14.39
CA ASP A 63 -4.12 9.92 -14.97
C ASP A 63 -4.12 9.87 -16.51
N LYS A 64 -2.98 9.55 -17.11
CA LYS A 64 -2.86 9.33 -18.56
C LYS A 64 -3.63 8.11 -19.03
N ALA A 65 -3.59 7.03 -18.28
CA ALA A 65 -4.30 5.79 -18.61
C ALA A 65 -5.82 6.00 -18.55
N GLU A 66 -6.32 6.79 -17.60
CA GLU A 66 -7.75 7.15 -17.51
C GLU A 66 -8.23 7.97 -18.71
N GLN A 67 -7.36 8.78 -19.30
CA GLN A 67 -7.68 9.60 -20.49
C GLN A 67 -7.62 8.81 -21.80
N GLY A 68 -7.01 7.61 -21.78
CA GLY A 68 -6.89 6.74 -22.94
C GLY A 68 -8.16 5.95 -23.25
N THR A 69 -8.36 5.63 -24.53
CA THR A 69 -9.46 4.75 -24.98
C THR A 69 -8.98 3.31 -25.05
N GLY A 70 -9.70 2.37 -24.42
CA GLY A 70 -9.44 0.93 -24.48
C GLY A 70 -8.21 0.48 -23.69
N GLY A 71 -8.34 -0.54 -22.85
CA GLY A 71 -7.25 -1.05 -22.03
C GLY A 71 -6.82 -0.14 -20.86
N ALA A 72 -7.37 1.06 -20.76
CA ALA A 72 -7.09 2.04 -19.71
C ALA A 72 -7.33 1.48 -18.30
N ALA A 73 -8.44 0.77 -18.11
CA ALA A 73 -8.80 0.17 -16.83
C ALA A 73 -7.75 -0.85 -16.33
N VAL A 74 -7.19 -1.66 -17.23
CA VAL A 74 -6.13 -2.63 -16.89
C VAL A 74 -4.85 -1.92 -16.48
N SER A 75 -4.48 -0.86 -17.20
CA SER A 75 -3.28 -0.07 -16.88
C SER A 75 -3.40 0.65 -15.54
N VAL A 76 -4.56 1.23 -15.24
CA VAL A 76 -4.82 1.88 -13.94
C VAL A 76 -4.69 0.88 -12.80
N VAL A 77 -5.30 -0.30 -12.92
CA VAL A 77 -5.20 -1.34 -11.89
C VAL A 77 -3.76 -1.82 -11.70
N ALA A 78 -2.99 -1.97 -12.79
CA ALA A 78 -1.59 -2.37 -12.71
C ALA A 78 -0.73 -1.35 -11.96
N TYR A 79 -0.90 -0.05 -12.24
CA TYR A 79 -0.14 1.01 -11.56
C TYR A 79 -0.60 1.28 -10.13
N GLN A 80 -1.86 1.02 -9.82
CA GLN A 80 -2.42 1.27 -8.49
C GLN A 80 -1.70 0.50 -7.39
N GLY A 81 -1.34 -0.75 -7.63
CA GLY A 81 -0.59 -1.57 -6.67
C GLY A 81 0.77 -0.95 -6.34
N GLU A 82 1.53 -0.53 -7.35
CA GLU A 82 2.81 0.13 -7.16
C GLU A 82 2.68 1.51 -6.50
N TYR A 83 1.64 2.26 -6.83
CA TYR A 83 1.33 3.55 -6.22
C TYR A 83 1.08 3.41 -4.72
N VAL A 84 0.26 2.44 -4.32
CA VAL A 84 0.01 2.16 -2.91
C VAL A 84 1.29 1.71 -2.20
N ALA A 85 2.08 0.84 -2.82
CA ALA A 85 3.36 0.39 -2.27
C ALA A 85 4.32 1.57 -2.04
N ALA A 86 4.43 2.50 -2.99
CA ALA A 86 5.27 3.70 -2.83
C ALA A 86 4.81 4.57 -1.65
N ARG A 87 3.52 4.74 -1.46
CA ARG A 87 2.96 5.47 -0.32
C ARG A 87 3.24 4.78 1.03
N GLU A 88 3.14 3.47 1.07
CA GLU A 88 3.45 2.71 2.29
C GLU A 88 4.95 2.81 2.64
N GLU A 89 5.84 2.79 1.65
CA GLU A 89 7.28 3.01 1.86
C GLU A 89 7.54 4.40 2.47
N ILE A 90 6.91 5.45 1.96
CA ILE A 90 7.00 6.80 2.52
C ILE A 90 6.56 6.82 3.99
N LYS A 91 5.45 6.17 4.32
CA LYS A 91 4.95 6.09 5.71
C LYS A 91 5.94 5.40 6.64
N VAL A 92 6.54 4.30 6.22
CA VAL A 92 7.54 3.58 7.01
C VAL A 92 8.78 4.45 7.23
N ILE A 93 9.25 5.16 6.21
CA ILE A 93 10.37 6.10 6.33
C ILE A 93 10.02 7.23 7.31
N ASP A 94 8.84 7.83 7.20
CA ASP A 94 8.39 8.91 8.08
C ASP A 94 8.25 8.43 9.53
N ALA A 95 7.73 7.23 9.74
CA ALA A 95 7.63 6.63 11.08
C ALA A 95 9.02 6.38 11.69
N THR A 96 9.95 5.85 10.89
CA THR A 96 11.33 5.60 11.31
C THR A 96 12.04 6.92 11.64
N ALA A 97 11.88 7.95 10.81
CA ALA A 97 12.47 9.26 11.04
C ALA A 97 11.93 9.90 12.33
N ARG A 98 10.64 9.77 12.60
CA ARG A 98 10.04 10.23 13.87
C ARG A 98 10.58 9.45 15.07
N ALA A 99 10.65 8.14 14.98
CA ALA A 99 11.19 7.30 16.06
C ALA A 99 12.64 7.63 16.38
N LYS A 100 13.43 7.96 15.38
CA LYS A 100 14.83 8.39 15.52
C LYS A 100 15.00 9.87 15.87
N LYS A 101 13.89 10.63 15.95
CA LYS A 101 13.91 12.08 16.20
C LYS A 101 14.75 12.85 15.18
N CYS A 102 14.72 12.42 13.93
CA CYS A 102 15.39 13.13 12.84
C CYS A 102 14.79 14.52 12.66
N LYS A 103 15.64 15.52 12.36
CA LYS A 103 15.16 16.83 11.93
C LYS A 103 14.58 16.66 10.52
N MET A 104 13.26 16.73 10.42
CA MET A 104 12.57 16.66 9.14
C MET A 104 12.39 18.06 8.60
N PRO A 105 12.72 18.32 7.32
CA PRO A 105 12.35 19.55 6.63
C PRO A 105 10.84 19.78 6.72
N GLY A 106 10.37 21.02 6.69
CA GLY A 106 8.95 21.35 6.83
C GLY A 106 8.06 20.74 5.74
N ASP A 107 8.63 20.41 4.59
CA ASP A 107 7.98 19.71 3.49
C ASP A 107 7.77 18.20 3.75
N TRP A 108 8.39 17.65 4.80
CA TRP A 108 8.16 16.29 5.27
C TRP A 108 6.91 16.13 6.13
N GLN A 109 6.30 17.21 6.47
CA GLN A 109 4.95 17.20 7.04
C GLN A 109 3.95 16.96 5.91
N SER A 110 4.14 15.83 5.26
CA SER A 110 3.21 15.41 4.25
C SER A 110 1.84 15.19 4.89
N ASP A 111 0.81 15.57 4.18
CA ASP A 111 -0.59 15.23 4.43
C ASP A 111 -0.85 13.71 4.41
N SER A 112 0.20 12.92 4.51
CA SER A 112 0.13 11.47 4.70
C SER A 112 -0.35 11.08 6.11
N VAL A 113 -0.80 12.03 6.91
CA VAL A 113 -1.71 11.74 8.01
C VAL A 113 -3.00 11.25 7.39
N ILE A 114 -3.03 9.99 7.14
CA ILE A 114 -4.23 9.28 6.75
C ILE A 114 -5.24 9.45 7.86
N ARG A 115 -6.26 10.13 7.49
CA ARG A 115 -7.53 10.07 8.19
C ARG A 115 -8.26 8.79 7.83
#